data_a45dbbd914eb5324665bc63f4acaa649
#
_entry.id   a45dbbd914eb5324665bc63f4acaa649
#
_cell.length_a   1.000
_cell.length_b   1.000
_cell.length_c   1.000
_cell.angle_alpha   90.00
_cell.angle_beta   90.00
_cell.angle_gamma   90.00
#
_symmetry.space_group_name_H-M   'P 1'
#
loop_
_entity.id
_entity.type
_entity.pdbx_description
1 polymer ?
#
loop_
_entity_poly.entity_id
_entity_poly.type
_entity_poly.pdbx_seq_one_letter_code
_entity_poly.pdbx_strand_id
1 'polypeptide(L)'
;DINMEKIIYLEDWTSSEQKVKVKDRYLNLAFEILKDEKDRPAGVMVLIQDITEHVKLDNMRKEFVADVSHELKTPITSIMGYADTLLETDHDREIETKFLGVISSEAKRMSKLVTDLLSLSRFDSNKTNIVKEEFDLGELAKKCQEKLQIEIDKKHLQVHCLVTANVPPVYAEKDGIERVIINILSNSIKYTNENGTINI
;
A
#
# COMPACT_ATOMS: atom_id res chain seq x y z
N ASP A 1 7.60 -16.81 -29.97
CA ASP A 1 8.15 -18.00 -30.67
C ASP A 1 9.55 -18.25 -30.11
N ILE A 2 9.75 -19.43 -29.50
CA ILE A 2 11.06 -19.89 -29.03
C ILE A 2 11.82 -20.32 -30.32
N ASN A 3 12.83 -19.56 -30.69
CA ASN A 3 13.64 -19.93 -31.84
C ASN A 3 14.67 -21.00 -31.42
N MET A 4 14.32 -22.27 -31.59
CA MET A 4 15.15 -23.41 -31.26
C MET A 4 16.47 -23.41 -32.05
N GLU A 5 16.50 -22.88 -33.30
CA GLU A 5 17.73 -22.78 -34.09
C GLU A 5 18.75 -21.84 -33.44
N LYS A 6 18.31 -20.70 -32.88
CA LYS A 6 19.20 -19.80 -32.13
C LYS A 6 19.80 -20.45 -30.88
N ILE A 7 19.07 -21.38 -30.25
CA ILE A 7 19.53 -22.07 -29.05
C ILE A 7 20.58 -23.13 -29.39
N ILE A 8 20.44 -23.79 -30.53
CA ILE A 8 21.35 -24.88 -31.00
C ILE A 8 22.65 -24.34 -31.57
N TYR A 9 22.62 -23.14 -32.21
CA TYR A 9 23.76 -22.52 -32.89
C TYR A 9 24.43 -21.37 -32.10
N LEU A 10 24.17 -21.22 -30.80
CA LEU A 10 24.95 -20.30 -29.97
C LEU A 10 26.39 -20.84 -29.87
N GLU A 11 27.34 -20.14 -30.46
CA GLU A 11 28.77 -20.49 -30.47
C GLU A 11 29.37 -20.46 -29.04
N ASP A 12 28.79 -19.72 -28.13
CA ASP A 12 29.11 -19.71 -26.68
C ASP A 12 28.06 -20.51 -25.91
N TRP A 13 28.39 -21.73 -25.56
CA TRP A 13 27.59 -22.73 -24.82
C TRP A 13 27.38 -22.36 -23.35
N THR A 14 26.99 -21.14 -23.09
CA THR A 14 26.58 -20.71 -21.75
C THR A 14 25.07 -20.91 -21.60
N SER A 15 24.65 -21.32 -20.40
CA SER A 15 23.23 -21.48 -20.05
C SER A 15 22.44 -20.25 -20.45
N SER A 16 21.45 -20.38 -21.32
CA SER A 16 20.58 -19.28 -21.70
C SER A 16 19.28 -19.35 -20.90
N GLU A 17 18.95 -18.26 -20.23
CA GLU A 17 17.67 -18.09 -19.56
C GLU A 17 16.73 -17.22 -20.39
N GLN A 18 15.48 -17.65 -20.52
CA GLN A 18 14.47 -16.91 -21.24
C GLN A 18 13.17 -16.87 -20.45
N LYS A 19 12.67 -15.66 -20.19
CA LYS A 19 11.36 -15.47 -19.58
C LYS A 19 10.29 -15.36 -20.66
N VAL A 20 9.26 -16.19 -20.57
CA VAL A 20 8.16 -16.22 -21.53
C VAL A 20 6.82 -16.11 -20.80
N LYS A 21 5.87 -15.39 -21.41
CA LYS A 21 4.49 -15.37 -20.95
C LYS A 21 3.66 -16.36 -21.76
N VAL A 22 3.05 -17.31 -21.07
CA VAL A 22 2.17 -18.32 -21.67
C VAL A 22 0.79 -18.20 -21.01
N LYS A 23 -0.18 -17.65 -21.75
CA LYS A 23 -1.49 -17.29 -21.19
C LYS A 23 -1.33 -16.39 -19.95
N ASP A 24 -1.78 -16.86 -18.77
CA ASP A 24 -1.73 -16.11 -17.51
C ASP A 24 -0.51 -16.47 -16.65
N ARG A 25 0.44 -17.25 -17.17
CA ARG A 25 1.65 -17.68 -16.46
C ARG A 25 2.91 -17.06 -17.03
N TYR A 26 3.86 -16.77 -16.15
CA TYR A 26 5.22 -16.39 -16.50
C TYR A 26 6.14 -17.57 -16.17
N LEU A 27 6.83 -18.04 -17.21
CA LEU A 27 7.76 -19.19 -17.10
C LEU A 27 9.18 -18.69 -17.33
N ASN A 28 10.10 -19.12 -16.50
CA ASN A 28 11.54 -19.00 -16.75
C ASN A 28 12.00 -20.31 -17.37
N LEU A 29 12.58 -20.24 -18.57
CA LEU A 29 13.13 -21.39 -19.28
C LEU A 29 14.64 -21.28 -19.22
N ALA A 30 15.31 -22.22 -18.57
CA ALA A 30 16.75 -22.36 -18.60
C ALA A 30 17.13 -23.55 -19.49
N PHE A 31 18.05 -23.31 -20.42
CA PHE A 31 18.51 -24.32 -21.36
C PHE A 31 19.95 -24.68 -21.02
N GLU A 32 20.21 -25.98 -20.91
CA GLU A 32 21.55 -26.52 -20.67
C GLU A 32 21.82 -27.65 -21.66
N ILE A 33 23.03 -27.66 -22.19
CA ILE A 33 23.41 -28.69 -23.16
C ILE A 33 24.06 -29.87 -22.42
N LEU A 34 23.51 -31.03 -22.65
CA LEU A 34 24.07 -32.26 -22.19
C LEU A 34 25.14 -32.73 -23.17
N LYS A 35 26.32 -33.08 -22.65
CA LYS A 35 27.44 -33.59 -23.42
C LYS A 35 27.69 -35.09 -23.15
N ASP A 36 28.16 -35.80 -24.14
CA ASP A 36 28.57 -37.20 -24.02
C ASP A 36 29.95 -37.31 -23.37
N GLU A 37 30.42 -38.55 -23.13
CA GLU A 37 31.76 -38.86 -22.57
C GLU A 37 32.92 -38.28 -23.41
N LYS A 38 32.67 -37.87 -24.65
CA LYS A 38 33.65 -37.31 -25.58
C LYS A 38 33.46 -35.79 -25.73
N ASP A 39 32.77 -35.13 -24.77
CA ASP A 39 32.49 -33.69 -24.78
C ASP A 39 31.68 -33.21 -26.00
N ARG A 40 30.93 -34.12 -26.66
CA ARG A 40 30.09 -33.77 -27.82
C ARG A 40 28.65 -33.56 -27.36
N PRO A 41 27.92 -32.62 -27.95
CA PRO A 41 26.51 -32.38 -27.65
C PRO A 41 25.69 -33.65 -27.81
N ALA A 42 25.05 -34.12 -26.79
CA ALA A 42 24.21 -35.31 -26.74
C ALA A 42 22.71 -34.97 -26.59
N GLY A 43 22.40 -33.77 -26.11
CA GLY A 43 21.03 -33.36 -25.90
C GLY A 43 20.92 -31.96 -25.31
N VAL A 44 19.69 -31.50 -25.10
CA VAL A 44 19.38 -30.23 -24.43
C VAL A 44 18.45 -30.52 -23.26
N MET A 45 18.85 -30.10 -22.08
CA MET A 45 17.99 -30.08 -20.90
C MET A 45 17.28 -28.73 -20.82
N VAL A 46 15.98 -28.75 -20.59
CA VAL A 46 15.19 -27.54 -20.42
C VAL A 46 14.57 -27.58 -19.01
N LEU A 47 14.97 -26.65 -18.17
CA LEU A 47 14.32 -26.41 -16.88
C LEU A 47 13.25 -25.38 -17.03
N ILE A 48 12.02 -25.72 -16.67
CA ILE A 48 10.85 -24.82 -16.71
C ILE A 48 10.43 -24.49 -15.29
N GLN A 49 10.53 -23.23 -14.92
CA GLN A 49 10.12 -22.74 -13.60
C GLN A 49 8.94 -21.77 -13.75
N ASP A 50 7.86 -22.00 -13.03
CA ASP A 50 6.77 -21.04 -12.93
C ASP A 50 7.18 -19.90 -12.00
N ILE A 51 7.34 -18.70 -12.56
CA ILE A 51 7.73 -17.49 -11.84
C ILE A 51 6.55 -16.48 -11.76
N THR A 52 5.32 -16.93 -11.97
CA THR A 52 4.14 -16.07 -12.06
C THR A 52 3.95 -15.25 -10.80
N GLU A 53 4.08 -15.87 -9.63
CA GLU A 53 3.95 -15.17 -8.35
C GLU A 53 5.04 -14.11 -8.15
N HIS A 54 6.28 -14.44 -8.48
CA HIS A 54 7.40 -13.50 -8.40
C HIS A 54 7.19 -12.27 -9.30
N VAL A 55 6.76 -12.50 -10.55
CA VAL A 55 6.49 -11.40 -11.49
C VAL A 55 5.31 -10.55 -11.03
N LYS A 56 4.26 -11.16 -10.50
CA LYS A 56 3.12 -10.43 -9.94
C LYS A 56 3.53 -9.57 -8.76
N LEU A 57 4.30 -10.11 -7.83
CA LEU A 57 4.82 -9.38 -6.66
C LEU A 57 5.72 -8.22 -7.07
N ASP A 58 6.62 -8.43 -8.04
CA ASP A 58 7.50 -7.37 -8.54
C ASP A 58 6.72 -6.25 -9.24
N ASN A 59 5.70 -6.60 -10.02
CA ASN A 59 4.82 -5.63 -10.66
C ASN A 59 4.00 -4.85 -9.61
N MET A 60 3.40 -5.51 -8.62
CA MET A 60 2.69 -4.84 -7.53
C MET A 60 3.62 -3.88 -6.77
N ARG A 61 4.87 -4.27 -6.54
CA ARG A 61 5.86 -3.40 -5.89
C ARG A 61 6.19 -2.16 -6.74
N LYS A 62 6.34 -2.33 -8.05
CA LYS A 62 6.58 -1.20 -8.97
C LYS A 62 5.38 -0.26 -9.04
N GLU A 63 4.17 -0.80 -9.14
CA GLU A 63 2.92 -0.05 -9.13
C GLU A 63 2.77 0.73 -7.82
N PHE A 64 2.98 0.08 -6.67
CA PHE A 64 2.97 0.73 -5.37
C PHE A 64 3.94 1.93 -5.28
N VAL A 65 5.18 1.79 -5.76
CA VAL A 65 6.16 2.90 -5.77
C VAL A 65 5.70 4.04 -6.67
N ALA A 66 5.12 3.72 -7.83
CA ALA A 66 4.56 4.72 -8.73
C ALA A 66 3.38 5.47 -8.10
N ASP A 67 2.44 4.76 -7.49
CA ASP A 67 1.27 5.33 -6.81
C ASP A 67 1.69 6.25 -5.65
N VAL A 68 2.61 5.79 -4.79
CA VAL A 68 3.17 6.60 -3.71
C VAL A 68 3.82 7.88 -4.24
N SER A 69 4.57 7.77 -5.32
CA SER A 69 5.24 8.93 -5.95
C SER A 69 4.21 9.94 -6.47
N HIS A 70 3.12 9.48 -7.08
CA HIS A 70 2.03 10.33 -7.54
C HIS A 70 1.27 10.98 -6.38
N GLU A 71 0.94 10.21 -5.33
CA GLU A 71 0.24 10.72 -4.14
C GLU A 71 1.06 11.74 -3.35
N LEU A 72 2.38 11.67 -3.39
CA LEU A 72 3.27 12.67 -2.78
C LEU A 72 3.48 13.89 -3.69
N LYS A 73 3.54 13.72 -5.00
CA LYS A 73 3.80 14.82 -5.94
C LYS A 73 2.68 15.86 -5.93
N THR A 74 1.42 15.44 -5.87
CA THR A 74 0.25 16.33 -5.91
C THR A 74 0.25 17.37 -4.78
N PRO A 75 0.33 16.99 -3.48
CA PRO A 75 0.37 17.95 -2.39
C PRO A 75 1.64 18.83 -2.42
N ILE A 76 2.80 18.28 -2.83
CA ILE A 76 4.03 19.07 -2.98
C ILE A 76 3.83 20.17 -4.02
N THR A 77 3.27 19.85 -5.19
CA THR A 77 3.02 20.84 -6.25
C THR A 77 2.05 21.92 -5.77
N SER A 78 1.01 21.53 -5.01
CA SER A 78 0.06 22.49 -4.42
C SER A 78 0.74 23.42 -3.40
N ILE A 79 1.51 22.86 -2.47
CA ILE A 79 2.26 23.65 -1.48
C ILE A 79 3.20 24.64 -2.17
N MET A 80 3.99 24.18 -3.15
CA MET A 80 4.91 25.02 -3.90
C MET A 80 4.16 26.15 -4.61
N GLY A 81 3.09 25.86 -5.34
CA GLY A 81 2.34 26.85 -6.08
C GLY A 81 1.75 27.95 -5.18
N TYR A 82 1.15 27.58 -4.05
CA TYR A 82 0.64 28.59 -3.09
C TYR A 82 1.75 29.37 -2.38
N ALA A 83 2.87 28.71 -2.07
CA ALA A 83 4.02 29.39 -1.48
C ALA A 83 4.65 30.39 -2.46
N ASP A 84 4.85 29.99 -3.72
CA ASP A 84 5.40 30.85 -4.77
C ASP A 84 4.48 32.07 -4.99
N THR A 85 3.16 31.86 -5.06
CA THR A 85 2.19 32.95 -5.19
C THR A 85 2.29 33.93 -4.03
N LEU A 86 2.45 33.44 -2.78
CA LEU A 86 2.61 34.30 -1.61
C LEU A 86 3.92 35.09 -1.62
N LEU A 87 4.97 34.59 -2.29
CA LEU A 87 6.26 35.25 -2.37
C LEU A 87 6.35 36.29 -3.51
N GLU A 88 5.56 36.11 -4.58
CA GLU A 88 5.67 36.94 -5.78
C GLU A 88 4.90 38.24 -5.69
N THR A 89 3.81 38.30 -4.90
CA THR A 89 2.93 39.46 -4.83
C THR A 89 2.45 39.72 -3.40
N ASP A 90 2.19 41.01 -3.11
CA ASP A 90 1.48 41.40 -1.88
C ASP A 90 0.00 41.01 -2.00
N HIS A 91 -0.50 40.35 -0.99
CA HIS A 91 -1.87 39.87 -0.91
C HIS A 91 -2.59 40.46 0.30
N ASP A 92 -3.93 40.58 0.18
CA ASP A 92 -4.73 40.86 1.33
C ASP A 92 -4.66 39.75 2.36
N ARG A 93 -4.70 40.10 3.64
CA ARG A 93 -4.57 39.16 4.77
C ARG A 93 -5.53 37.97 4.71
N GLU A 94 -6.68 38.14 4.10
CA GLU A 94 -7.68 37.07 3.91
C GLU A 94 -7.16 36.00 2.92
N ILE A 95 -6.56 36.45 1.81
CA ILE A 95 -5.95 35.58 0.78
C ILE A 95 -4.75 34.86 1.35
N GLU A 96 -3.87 35.57 2.07
CA GLU A 96 -2.72 34.97 2.75
C GLU A 96 -3.14 33.85 3.71
N THR A 97 -4.14 34.15 4.56
CA THR A 97 -4.66 33.16 5.51
C THR A 97 -5.23 31.93 4.82
N LYS A 98 -5.93 32.11 3.70
CA LYS A 98 -6.48 31.04 2.89
C LYS A 98 -5.37 30.17 2.29
N PHE A 99 -4.34 30.78 1.70
CA PHE A 99 -3.23 30.04 1.08
C PHE A 99 -2.38 29.30 2.11
N LEU A 100 -2.08 29.94 3.23
CA LEU A 100 -1.41 29.28 4.36
C LEU A 100 -2.23 28.12 4.93
N GLY A 101 -3.56 28.26 4.93
CA GLY A 101 -4.49 27.19 5.31
C GLY A 101 -4.38 25.97 4.38
N VAL A 102 -4.30 26.20 3.06
CA VAL A 102 -4.09 25.11 2.08
C VAL A 102 -2.72 24.45 2.27
N ILE A 103 -1.66 25.23 2.39
CA ILE A 103 -0.30 24.72 2.64
C ILE A 103 -0.28 23.84 3.90
N SER A 104 -0.89 24.32 4.99
CA SER A 104 -0.95 23.57 6.25
C SER A 104 -1.74 22.26 6.11
N SER A 105 -2.86 22.28 5.37
CA SER A 105 -3.67 21.07 5.16
C SER A 105 -2.94 20.01 4.32
N GLU A 106 -2.27 20.43 3.25
CA GLU A 106 -1.51 19.51 2.39
C GLU A 106 -0.26 18.96 3.12
N ALA A 107 0.41 19.77 3.94
CA ALA A 107 1.53 19.29 4.76
C ALA A 107 1.06 18.24 5.79
N LYS A 108 -0.10 18.42 6.42
CA LYS A 108 -0.70 17.43 7.32
C LYS A 108 -1.06 16.14 6.58
N ARG A 109 -1.62 16.27 5.36
CA ARG A 109 -1.94 15.11 4.50
C ARG A 109 -0.68 14.32 4.18
N MET A 110 0.42 14.98 3.78
CA MET A 110 1.71 14.33 3.52
C MET A 110 2.26 13.63 4.75
N SER A 111 2.22 14.27 5.92
CA SER A 111 2.67 13.66 7.18
C SER A 111 1.92 12.37 7.49
N LYS A 112 0.60 12.35 7.24
CA LYS A 112 -0.21 11.14 7.40
C LYS A 112 0.21 10.04 6.41
N LEU A 113 0.37 10.38 5.12
CA LEU A 113 0.82 9.42 4.09
C LEU A 113 2.17 8.78 4.48
N VAL A 114 3.15 9.58 4.91
CA VAL A 114 4.45 9.08 5.35
C VAL A 114 4.30 8.13 6.54
N THR A 115 3.48 8.49 7.52
CA THR A 115 3.23 7.64 8.71
C THR A 115 2.59 6.31 8.32
N ASP A 116 1.63 6.33 7.39
CA ASP A 116 0.95 5.12 6.89
C ASP A 116 1.93 4.21 6.14
N LEU A 117 2.81 4.79 5.29
CA LEU A 117 3.86 4.05 4.58
C LEU A 117 4.88 3.42 5.53
N LEU A 118 5.34 4.16 6.54
CA LEU A 118 6.25 3.62 7.55
C LEU A 118 5.61 2.50 8.35
N SER A 119 4.32 2.60 8.65
CA SER A 119 3.57 1.54 9.31
C SER A 119 3.52 0.28 8.46
N LEU A 120 3.20 0.41 7.15
CA LEU A 120 3.19 -0.71 6.21
C LEU A 120 4.56 -1.39 6.11
N SER A 121 5.65 -0.60 5.97
CA SER A 121 7.02 -1.12 5.91
C SER A 121 7.44 -1.89 7.17
N ARG A 122 6.95 -1.48 8.34
CA ARG A 122 7.22 -2.20 9.61
C ARG A 122 6.51 -3.56 9.65
N PHE A 123 5.30 -3.67 9.14
CA PHE A 123 4.58 -4.94 9.05
C PHE A 123 5.31 -5.94 8.14
N ASP A 124 5.80 -5.49 6.97
CA ASP A 124 6.52 -6.36 6.02
C ASP A 124 7.83 -6.89 6.59
N SER A 125 8.46 -6.16 7.50
CA SER A 125 9.78 -6.55 8.04
C SER A 125 9.74 -7.56 9.21
N ASN A 126 8.57 -8.03 9.66
CA ASN A 126 8.39 -8.91 10.84
C ASN A 126 9.14 -8.43 12.11
N LYS A 127 9.56 -7.16 12.18
CA LYS A 127 10.37 -6.60 13.26
C LYS A 127 9.55 -5.88 14.34
N THR A 128 8.23 -5.94 14.27
CA THR A 128 7.37 -5.35 15.30
C THR A 128 7.35 -6.30 16.50
N ASN A 129 7.91 -5.86 17.62
CA ASN A 129 7.62 -6.47 18.93
C ASN A 129 6.15 -6.16 19.23
N ILE A 130 5.25 -7.03 18.81
CA ILE A 130 3.82 -6.94 19.07
C ILE A 130 3.61 -7.19 20.56
N VAL A 131 3.29 -6.15 21.32
CA VAL A 131 2.88 -6.27 22.73
C VAL A 131 1.38 -6.49 22.76
N LYS A 132 0.98 -7.69 23.16
CA LYS A 132 -0.44 -8.03 23.33
C LYS A 132 -0.86 -7.78 24.76
N GLU A 133 -2.05 -7.24 24.94
CA GLU A 133 -2.70 -7.01 26.25
C GLU A 133 -4.18 -7.40 26.19
N GLU A 134 -4.76 -7.64 27.35
CA GLU A 134 -6.20 -7.85 27.46
C GLU A 134 -6.93 -6.50 27.55
N PHE A 135 -7.97 -6.33 26.74
CA PHE A 135 -8.79 -5.12 26.76
C PHE A 135 -10.23 -5.40 26.30
N ASP A 136 -11.14 -4.51 26.69
CA ASP A 136 -12.52 -4.52 26.23
C ASP A 136 -12.63 -3.89 24.85
N LEU A 137 -13.10 -4.67 23.86
CA LEU A 137 -13.25 -4.22 22.48
C LEU A 137 -14.35 -3.17 22.32
N GLY A 138 -15.42 -3.31 23.10
CA GLY A 138 -16.55 -2.37 23.10
C GLY A 138 -16.16 -0.99 23.65
N GLU A 139 -15.40 -0.96 24.74
CA GLU A 139 -14.84 0.30 25.25
C GLU A 139 -13.87 0.95 24.26
N LEU A 140 -13.04 0.16 23.62
CA LEU A 140 -12.12 0.66 22.59
C LEU A 140 -12.89 1.25 21.41
N ALA A 141 -13.94 0.58 20.92
CA ALA A 141 -14.78 1.08 19.83
C ALA A 141 -15.46 2.42 20.18
N LYS A 142 -15.98 2.56 21.40
CA LYS A 142 -16.55 3.82 21.89
C LYS A 142 -15.52 4.95 21.91
N LYS A 143 -14.32 4.68 22.43
CA LYS A 143 -13.22 5.66 22.43
C LYS A 143 -12.82 6.09 21.00
N CYS A 144 -12.83 5.16 20.05
CA CYS A 144 -12.58 5.48 18.65
C CYS A 144 -13.68 6.37 18.04
N GLN A 145 -14.94 6.11 18.38
CA GLN A 145 -16.07 6.97 18.01
C GLN A 145 -15.91 8.39 18.57
N GLU A 146 -15.58 8.52 19.86
CA GLU A 146 -15.34 9.82 20.51
C GLU A 146 -14.21 10.61 19.81
N LYS A 147 -13.13 9.95 19.40
CA LYS A 147 -12.02 10.60 18.66
C LYS A 147 -12.46 11.18 17.33
N LEU A 148 -13.50 10.64 16.71
CA LEU A 148 -14.02 11.07 15.41
C LEU A 148 -15.32 11.89 15.51
N GLN A 149 -15.70 12.31 16.74
CA GLN A 149 -16.97 13.00 16.99
C GLN A 149 -17.11 14.29 16.16
N ILE A 150 -16.02 15.05 15.99
CA ILE A 150 -16.03 16.30 15.22
C ILE A 150 -16.40 16.04 13.75
N GLU A 151 -15.87 14.96 13.15
CA GLU A 151 -16.17 14.57 11.78
C GLU A 151 -17.60 14.04 11.64
N ILE A 152 -18.09 13.33 12.63
CA ILE A 152 -19.46 12.81 12.73
C ILE A 152 -20.44 13.99 12.78
N ASP A 153 -20.19 14.96 13.66
CA ASP A 153 -21.05 16.12 13.86
C ASP A 153 -21.09 17.05 12.61
N LYS A 154 -19.95 17.23 11.93
CA LYS A 154 -19.88 18.01 10.70
C LYS A 154 -20.80 17.50 9.59
N LYS A 155 -21.05 16.20 9.53
CA LYS A 155 -21.93 15.56 8.55
C LYS A 155 -23.32 15.22 9.13
N HIS A 156 -23.59 15.58 10.38
CA HIS A 156 -24.82 15.25 11.10
C HIS A 156 -25.15 13.75 11.07
N LEU A 157 -24.11 12.89 11.18
CA LEU A 157 -24.29 11.44 11.12
C LEU A 157 -24.81 10.90 12.47
N GLN A 158 -25.63 9.86 12.39
CA GLN A 158 -26.06 9.06 13.55
C GLN A 158 -25.14 7.84 13.64
N VAL A 159 -24.30 7.78 14.68
CA VAL A 159 -23.39 6.65 14.90
C VAL A 159 -23.84 5.89 16.15
N HIS A 160 -24.19 4.63 15.97
CA HIS A 160 -24.64 3.73 17.05
C HIS A 160 -23.57 2.66 17.28
N CYS A 161 -22.94 2.69 18.45
CA CYS A 161 -22.04 1.61 18.89
C CYS A 161 -22.85 0.63 19.76
N LEU A 162 -23.15 -0.54 19.19
CA LEU A 162 -23.97 -1.57 19.84
C LEU A 162 -23.06 -2.68 20.38
N VAL A 163 -22.80 -2.65 21.68
CA VAL A 163 -22.01 -3.68 22.34
C VAL A 163 -22.95 -4.61 23.09
N THR A 164 -22.95 -5.91 22.74
CA THR A 164 -23.74 -6.91 23.46
C THR A 164 -23.18 -7.15 24.86
N ALA A 165 -24.06 -7.47 25.80
CA ALA A 165 -23.63 -7.89 27.14
C ALA A 165 -22.80 -9.19 27.05
N ASN A 166 -21.73 -9.29 27.85
CA ASN A 166 -20.86 -10.47 27.94
C ASN A 166 -19.90 -10.71 26.76
N VAL A 167 -19.42 -9.66 26.10
CA VAL A 167 -18.27 -9.80 25.18
C VAL A 167 -17.02 -10.04 26.05
N PRO A 168 -16.30 -11.17 25.88
CA PRO A 168 -15.09 -11.41 26.65
C PRO A 168 -13.98 -10.44 26.24
N PRO A 169 -13.02 -10.13 27.14
CA PRO A 169 -11.84 -9.36 26.79
C PRO A 169 -11.07 -10.00 25.63
N VAL A 170 -10.48 -9.16 24.79
CA VAL A 170 -9.67 -9.60 23.65
C VAL A 170 -8.20 -9.47 24.00
N TYR A 171 -7.40 -10.53 23.73
CA TYR A 171 -5.95 -10.52 23.91
C TYR A 171 -5.26 -10.23 22.57
N ALA A 172 -4.94 -8.97 22.33
CA ALA A 172 -4.36 -8.51 21.06
C ALA A 172 -3.47 -7.27 21.25
N GLU A 173 -2.87 -6.78 20.17
CA GLU A 173 -2.21 -5.46 20.14
C GLU A 173 -3.28 -4.37 20.08
N LYS A 174 -3.52 -3.70 21.21
CA LYS A 174 -4.58 -2.72 21.35
C LYS A 174 -4.46 -1.55 20.38
N ASP A 175 -3.26 -1.00 20.21
CA ASP A 175 -3.00 0.11 19.30
C ASP A 175 -3.24 -0.29 17.83
N GLY A 176 -2.91 -1.54 17.48
CA GLY A 176 -3.20 -2.09 16.15
C GLY A 176 -4.70 -2.20 15.91
N ILE A 177 -5.46 -2.74 16.86
CA ILE A 177 -6.93 -2.84 16.76
C ILE A 177 -7.57 -1.44 16.73
N GLU A 178 -7.10 -0.51 17.57
CA GLU A 178 -7.57 0.88 17.54
C GLU A 178 -7.39 1.50 16.14
N ARG A 179 -6.22 1.30 15.54
CA ARG A 179 -5.95 1.79 14.17
C ARG A 179 -6.89 1.19 13.13
N VAL A 180 -7.21 -0.10 13.24
CA VAL A 180 -8.19 -0.76 12.37
C VAL A 180 -9.56 -0.10 12.50
N ILE A 181 -10.05 0.07 13.74
CA ILE A 181 -11.36 0.69 14.00
C ILE A 181 -11.40 2.13 13.47
N ILE A 182 -10.39 2.94 13.76
CA ILE A 182 -10.30 4.34 13.28
C ILE A 182 -10.31 4.39 11.74
N ASN A 183 -9.57 3.52 11.06
CA ASN A 183 -9.51 3.49 9.60
C ASN A 183 -10.87 3.11 8.99
N ILE A 184 -11.53 2.09 9.52
CA ILE A 184 -12.84 1.67 9.04
C ILE A 184 -13.89 2.74 9.32
N LEU A 185 -13.93 3.29 10.52
CA LEU A 185 -14.91 4.28 10.93
C LEU A 185 -14.72 5.61 10.17
N SER A 186 -13.48 6.07 9.98
CA SER A 186 -13.19 7.27 9.19
C SER A 186 -13.58 7.10 7.72
N ASN A 187 -13.40 5.91 7.14
CA ASN A 187 -13.88 5.60 5.80
C ASN A 187 -15.42 5.59 5.76
N SER A 188 -16.06 4.99 6.75
CA SER A 188 -17.52 4.99 6.86
C SER A 188 -18.08 6.41 6.94
N ILE A 189 -17.49 7.28 7.77
CA ILE A 189 -17.86 8.71 7.86
C ILE A 189 -17.65 9.41 6.52
N LYS A 190 -16.54 9.16 5.85
CA LYS A 190 -16.21 9.79 4.55
C LYS A 190 -17.24 9.45 3.47
N TYR A 191 -17.66 8.20 3.37
CA TYR A 191 -18.50 7.70 2.28
C TYR A 191 -20.01 7.69 2.60
N THR A 192 -20.39 7.84 3.87
CA THR A 192 -21.80 8.00 4.25
C THR A 192 -22.26 9.42 3.90
N ASN A 193 -23.45 9.53 3.33
CA ASN A 193 -24.08 10.82 3.03
C ASN A 193 -24.42 11.59 4.31
N GLU A 194 -24.57 12.90 4.21
CA GLU A 194 -25.04 13.73 5.34
C GLU A 194 -26.36 13.20 5.90
N ASN A 195 -26.53 13.30 7.20
CA ASN A 195 -27.65 12.76 7.98
C ASN A 195 -27.81 11.22 7.90
N GLY A 196 -26.79 10.49 7.41
CA GLY A 196 -26.81 9.04 7.33
C GLY A 196 -26.54 8.37 8.67
N THR A 197 -26.65 7.03 8.69
CA THR A 197 -26.47 6.20 9.91
C THR A 197 -25.31 5.24 9.73
N ILE A 198 -24.49 5.09 10.78
CA ILE A 198 -23.40 4.13 10.88
C ILE A 198 -23.64 3.28 12.12
N ASN A 199 -23.57 1.96 11.98
CA ASN A 199 -23.65 1.02 13.11
C ASN A 199 -22.28 0.33 13.29
N ILE A 200 -21.80 0.29 14.52
CA ILE A 200 -20.55 -0.38 14.96
C ILE A 200 -20.91 -1.54 15.86
#